data_15bfb70ae73771a9edd72a863ac69c21
#
_entry.id   15bfb70ae73771a9edd72a863ac69c21
#
_cell.length_a   1.000
_cell.length_b   1.000
_cell.length_c   1.000
_cell.angle_alpha   90.00
_cell.angle_beta   90.00
_cell.angle_gamma   90.00
#
_symmetry.space_group_name_H-M   'P 1'
#
loop_
_entity.id
_entity.type
_entity.pdbx_description
1 polymer ?
#
loop_
_entity_poly.entity_id
_entity_poly.type
_entity_poly.pdbx_seq_one_letter_code
_entity_poly.pdbx_strand_id
1 'polypeptide(L)'
;HPGPDRPAQYSARRVVRLYEEHGGKIFEDSLWRKVRTVGGLLEEAYSHEVLEAILGHYFAEATLAECEVPTMVTTYDIQNRRTVFLKSWHADHQPVLCRDAARATSAAPTYFEPKPLDTGDVASVLIDGGIFMNSPSVSAYAEARKLFPQDPIAVLSLGTGELTRP
;
A
#
# COMPACT_ATOMS: atom_id res chain seq x y z
N HIS A 1 11.33 2.55 19.92
CA HIS A 1 10.51 3.61 19.30
C HIS A 1 11.42 4.75 18.96
N PRO A 2 11.43 5.28 17.70
CA PRO A 2 11.98 6.60 17.46
C PRO A 2 11.20 7.58 18.33
N GLY A 3 11.91 8.42 19.06
CA GLY A 3 11.32 9.40 19.97
C GLY A 3 10.46 10.42 19.23
N PRO A 4 9.58 11.16 19.93
CA PRO A 4 8.60 12.08 19.36
C PRO A 4 9.16 13.30 18.64
N ASP A 5 10.46 13.40 18.44
CA ASP A 5 11.14 14.62 18.01
C ASP A 5 11.51 14.71 16.50
N ARG A 6 11.15 13.72 15.67
CA ARG A 6 11.27 13.87 14.21
C ARG A 6 9.95 14.33 13.63
N PRO A 7 9.86 15.54 13.06
CA PRO A 7 8.66 15.97 12.37
C PRO A 7 8.40 15.07 11.16
N ALA A 8 7.16 14.66 10.95
CA ALA A 8 6.77 13.90 9.78
C ALA A 8 7.29 14.58 8.50
N GLN A 9 7.92 13.84 7.62
CA GLN A 9 8.51 14.35 6.38
C GLN A 9 7.45 15.03 5.50
N TYR A 10 6.21 14.52 5.54
CA TYR A 10 5.08 15.04 4.78
C TYR A 10 3.87 15.26 5.67
N SER A 11 3.28 16.45 5.59
CA SER A 11 1.99 16.72 6.23
C SER A 11 0.85 16.05 5.46
N ALA A 12 -0.27 15.75 6.16
CA ALA A 12 -1.47 15.20 5.51
C ALA A 12 -1.95 16.06 4.31
N ARG A 13 -1.84 17.40 4.42
CA ARG A 13 -2.18 18.32 3.31
C ARG A 13 -1.27 18.10 2.10
N ARG A 14 0.00 17.79 2.30
CA ARG A 14 0.92 17.52 1.20
C ARG A 14 0.62 16.16 0.55
N VAL A 15 0.18 15.18 1.33
CA VAL A 15 -0.28 13.89 0.81
C VAL A 15 -1.53 14.05 -0.06
N VAL A 16 -2.50 14.89 0.36
CA VAL A 16 -3.68 15.20 -0.48
C VAL A 16 -3.25 15.78 -1.83
N ARG A 17 -2.33 16.74 -1.85
CA ARG A 17 -1.80 17.33 -3.10
C ARG A 17 -1.15 16.30 -4.01
N LEU A 18 -0.49 15.29 -3.45
CA LEU A 18 0.08 14.20 -4.24
C LEU A 18 -0.99 13.52 -5.10
N TYR A 19 -2.14 13.22 -4.52
CA TYR A 19 -3.26 12.63 -5.26
C TYR A 19 -3.84 13.58 -6.31
N GLU A 20 -3.95 14.88 -5.99
CA GLU A 20 -4.43 15.90 -6.93
C GLU A 20 -3.47 16.10 -8.11
N GLU A 21 -2.15 16.10 -7.87
CA GLU A 21 -1.12 16.37 -8.87
C GLU A 21 -0.79 15.15 -9.74
N HIS A 22 -0.87 13.94 -9.17
CA HIS A 22 -0.40 12.71 -9.82
C HIS A 22 -1.51 11.71 -10.15
N GLY A 23 -2.68 11.82 -9.50
CA GLY A 23 -3.79 10.87 -9.73
C GLY A 23 -4.17 10.76 -11.20
N GLY A 24 -4.30 11.89 -11.90
CA GLY A 24 -4.55 11.90 -13.34
C GLY A 24 -3.50 11.10 -14.12
N LYS A 25 -2.22 11.35 -13.87
CA LYS A 25 -1.11 10.68 -14.58
C LYS A 25 -1.06 9.17 -14.32
N ILE A 26 -1.42 8.73 -13.12
CA ILE A 26 -1.44 7.30 -12.76
C ILE A 26 -2.58 6.59 -13.50
N PHE A 27 -3.73 7.27 -13.67
CA PHE A 27 -4.96 6.64 -14.16
C PHE A 27 -5.36 7.04 -15.59
N GLU A 28 -4.82 8.12 -16.18
CA GLU A 28 -5.19 8.58 -17.53
C GLU A 28 -4.62 7.71 -18.67
N ASP A 29 -3.45 7.12 -18.51
CA ASP A 29 -2.83 6.27 -19.54
C ASP A 29 -3.63 4.99 -19.85
N SER A 30 -4.58 4.62 -18.99
CA SER A 30 -5.34 3.39 -19.12
C SER A 30 -6.42 3.43 -20.22
N LEU A 31 -7.02 4.59 -20.47
CA LEU A 31 -8.09 4.71 -21.49
C LEU A 31 -7.55 4.51 -22.90
N TRP A 32 -6.35 4.98 -23.20
CA TRP A 32 -5.72 4.82 -24.50
C TRP A 32 -5.17 3.42 -24.77
N ARG A 33 -4.76 2.67 -23.73
CA ARG A 33 -4.37 1.26 -23.87
C ARG A 33 -5.56 0.35 -24.11
N LYS A 34 -6.67 0.54 -23.41
CA LYS A 34 -7.91 -0.24 -23.63
C LYS A 34 -8.44 -0.13 -25.06
N VAL A 35 -8.24 1.00 -25.74
CA VAL A 35 -8.69 1.20 -27.12
C VAL A 35 -7.78 0.49 -28.14
N ARG A 36 -6.52 0.18 -27.79
CA ARG A 36 -5.56 -0.47 -28.72
C ARG A 36 -5.60 -2.00 -28.72
N THR A 37 -6.23 -2.62 -27.72
CA THR A 37 -6.26 -4.09 -27.61
C THR A 37 -7.56 -4.68 -28.12
N VAL A 38 -7.81 -4.55 -29.42
CA VAL A 38 -8.74 -5.41 -30.15
C VAL A 38 -7.99 -6.68 -30.52
N GLY A 39 -7.86 -7.63 -29.57
CA GLY A 39 -7.11 -8.86 -29.82
C GLY A 39 -6.78 -9.73 -28.61
N GLY A 40 -7.51 -9.65 -27.52
CA GLY A 40 -7.71 -10.82 -26.63
C GLY A 40 -6.58 -11.23 -25.68
N LEU A 41 -5.59 -10.40 -25.36
CA LEU A 41 -4.69 -10.60 -24.22
C LEU A 41 -4.93 -9.49 -23.19
N LEU A 42 -5.15 -9.89 -21.94
CA LEU A 42 -5.31 -8.99 -20.80
C LEU A 42 -3.98 -8.27 -20.53
N GLU A 43 -3.73 -7.17 -21.23
CA GLU A 43 -2.69 -6.23 -20.83
C GLU A 43 -3.22 -5.39 -19.67
N GLU A 44 -2.37 -5.21 -18.67
CA GLU A 44 -2.66 -4.43 -17.48
C GLU A 44 -3.08 -3.01 -17.80
N ALA A 45 -4.06 -2.50 -17.03
CA ALA A 45 -4.73 -1.25 -17.38
C ALA A 45 -3.86 0.00 -17.14
N TYR A 46 -2.89 -0.07 -16.20
CA TYR A 46 -2.07 1.08 -15.79
C TYR A 46 -0.57 0.75 -15.83
N SER A 47 0.24 1.74 -16.19
CA SER A 47 1.69 1.59 -16.10
C SER A 47 2.16 1.65 -14.65
N HIS A 48 2.75 0.55 -14.16
CA HIS A 48 3.37 0.52 -12.84
C HIS A 48 4.58 1.45 -12.73
N GLU A 49 5.25 1.76 -13.85
CA GLU A 49 6.45 2.63 -13.91
C GLU A 49 6.16 4.04 -13.38
N VAL A 50 5.03 4.63 -13.75
CA VAL A 50 4.62 5.97 -13.27
C VAL A 50 4.38 5.95 -11.78
N LEU A 51 3.67 4.94 -11.27
CA LEU A 51 3.42 4.78 -9.84
C LEU A 51 4.73 4.55 -9.07
N GLU A 52 5.61 3.68 -9.56
CA GLU A 52 6.90 3.39 -8.93
C GLU A 52 7.82 4.62 -8.92
N ALA A 53 7.84 5.41 -9.98
CA ALA A 53 8.60 6.66 -10.01
C ALA A 53 8.10 7.67 -8.96
N ILE A 54 6.78 7.81 -8.80
CA ILE A 54 6.17 8.66 -7.78
C ILE A 54 6.51 8.14 -6.37
N LEU A 55 6.31 6.85 -6.11
CA LEU A 55 6.63 6.25 -4.82
C LEU A 55 8.12 6.37 -4.49
N GLY A 56 9.01 6.17 -5.49
CA GLY A 56 10.45 6.38 -5.36
C GLY A 56 10.82 7.82 -5.01
N HIS A 57 10.14 8.81 -5.60
CA HIS A 57 10.36 10.23 -5.28
C HIS A 57 9.97 10.56 -3.82
N TYR A 58 8.83 10.03 -3.33
CA TYR A 58 8.32 10.37 -2.01
C TYR A 58 8.95 9.57 -0.87
N PHE A 59 9.19 8.29 -1.08
CA PHE A 59 9.72 7.40 -0.04
C PHE A 59 11.25 7.22 -0.12
N ALA A 60 11.86 7.49 -1.27
CA ALA A 60 13.27 7.24 -1.51
C ALA A 60 13.71 5.82 -1.04
N GLU A 61 14.66 5.74 -0.12
CA GLU A 61 15.15 4.49 0.46
C GLU A 61 14.60 4.22 1.88
N ALA A 62 13.57 4.96 2.30
CA ALA A 62 12.98 4.77 3.63
C ALA A 62 12.41 3.36 3.78
N THR A 63 12.72 2.72 4.90
CA THR A 63 12.27 1.37 5.26
C THR A 63 11.09 1.42 6.22
N LEU A 64 10.40 0.29 6.39
CA LEU A 64 9.34 0.18 7.39
C LEU A 64 9.85 0.39 8.82
N ALA A 65 11.14 0.08 9.10
CA ALA A 65 11.75 0.35 10.40
C ALA A 65 11.77 1.85 10.74
N GLU A 66 11.79 2.71 9.75
CA GLU A 66 11.86 4.17 9.90
C GLU A 66 10.47 4.83 10.04
N CYS A 67 9.39 4.05 10.00
CA CYS A 67 8.06 4.59 10.26
C CYS A 67 7.97 5.19 11.67
N GLU A 68 7.51 6.43 11.78
CA GLU A 68 7.40 7.14 13.07
C GLU A 68 6.39 6.51 14.03
N VAL A 69 5.39 5.84 13.48
CA VAL A 69 4.36 5.13 14.25
C VAL A 69 4.27 3.67 13.77
N PRO A 70 3.79 2.75 14.63
CA PRO A 70 3.53 1.39 14.20
C PRO A 70 2.61 1.37 12.98
N THR A 71 3.14 0.94 11.84
CA THR A 71 2.45 0.94 10.55
C THR A 71 2.25 -0.49 10.07
N MET A 72 1.04 -0.81 9.61
CA MET A 72 0.69 -2.08 9.01
C MET A 72 0.13 -1.86 7.61
N VAL A 73 0.67 -2.60 6.65
CA VAL A 73 0.23 -2.59 5.26
C VAL A 73 -0.31 -3.96 4.89
N THR A 74 -1.50 -4.02 4.28
CA THR A 74 -2.17 -5.28 3.92
C THR A 74 -1.87 -5.66 2.49
N THR A 75 -1.45 -6.91 2.28
CA THR A 75 -1.16 -7.49 0.96
C THR A 75 -1.57 -8.95 0.92
N TYR A 76 -1.74 -9.52 -0.28
CA TYR A 76 -1.98 -10.94 -0.47
C TYR A 76 -0.89 -11.55 -1.34
N ASP A 77 -0.29 -12.63 -0.87
CA ASP A 77 0.74 -13.38 -1.58
C ASP A 77 0.08 -14.44 -2.46
N ILE A 78 0.07 -14.22 -3.77
CA ILE A 78 -0.53 -15.15 -4.74
C ILE A 78 0.31 -16.40 -4.97
N GLN A 79 1.62 -16.32 -4.75
CA GLN A 79 2.54 -17.44 -4.92
C GLN A 79 2.35 -18.46 -3.79
N ASN A 80 2.30 -18.00 -2.55
CA ASN A 80 2.19 -18.86 -1.37
C ASN A 80 0.74 -18.94 -0.84
N ARG A 81 -0.23 -18.28 -1.50
CA ARG A 81 -1.67 -18.29 -1.18
C ARG A 81 -1.96 -17.92 0.26
N ARG A 82 -1.36 -16.85 0.74
CA ARG A 82 -1.51 -16.37 2.12
C ARG A 82 -1.72 -14.87 2.19
N THR A 83 -2.40 -14.43 3.24
CA THR A 83 -2.44 -13.01 3.61
C THR A 83 -1.10 -12.60 4.18
N VAL A 84 -0.59 -11.44 3.79
CA VAL A 84 0.66 -10.87 4.30
C VAL A 84 0.37 -9.49 4.88
N PHE A 85 0.69 -9.30 6.15
CA PHE A 85 0.66 -8.01 6.81
C PHE A 85 2.10 -7.54 6.99
N LEU A 86 2.53 -6.60 6.17
CA LEU A 86 3.83 -5.95 6.35
C LEU A 86 3.74 -5.01 7.56
N LYS A 87 4.53 -5.26 8.58
CA LYS A 87 4.44 -4.57 9.88
C LYS A 87 5.77 -3.93 10.23
N SER A 88 5.79 -2.65 10.51
CA SER A 88 7.01 -1.90 10.85
C SER A 88 7.69 -2.36 12.14
N TRP A 89 6.96 -3.06 13.00
CA TRP A 89 7.47 -3.62 14.27
C TRP A 89 7.92 -5.09 14.18
N HIS A 90 7.76 -5.74 13.02
CA HIS A 90 8.18 -7.12 12.81
C HIS A 90 9.58 -7.15 12.20
N ALA A 91 10.51 -7.88 12.83
CA ALA A 91 11.93 -7.86 12.44
C ALA A 91 12.15 -8.18 10.96
N ASP A 92 11.45 -9.18 10.42
CA ASP A 92 11.58 -9.61 9.03
C ASP A 92 11.03 -8.58 8.02
N HIS A 93 10.10 -7.74 8.45
CA HIS A 93 9.51 -6.71 7.58
C HIS A 93 10.21 -5.35 7.69
N GLN A 94 11.00 -5.13 8.74
CA GLN A 94 11.69 -3.85 8.96
C GLN A 94 12.58 -3.41 7.78
N PRO A 95 13.31 -4.30 7.08
CA PRO A 95 14.14 -3.92 5.94
C PRO A 95 13.34 -3.57 4.68
N VAL A 96 12.04 -3.88 4.63
CA VAL A 96 11.20 -3.63 3.44
C VAL A 96 11.09 -2.12 3.21
N LEU A 97 11.36 -1.69 1.98
CA LEU A 97 11.22 -0.29 1.61
C LEU A 97 9.75 0.15 1.62
N CYS A 98 9.49 1.33 2.16
CA CYS A 98 8.13 1.90 2.18
C CYS A 98 7.52 2.02 0.78
N ARG A 99 8.33 2.37 -0.23
CA ARG A 99 7.90 2.41 -1.63
C ARG A 99 7.44 1.05 -2.15
N ASP A 100 8.13 -0.04 -1.78
CA ASP A 100 7.78 -1.39 -2.20
C ASP A 100 6.53 -1.91 -1.47
N ALA A 101 6.40 -1.62 -0.18
CA ALA A 101 5.19 -1.92 0.57
C ALA A 101 3.97 -1.17 0.00
N ALA A 102 4.13 0.12 -0.30
CA ALA A 102 3.08 0.94 -0.93
C ALA A 102 2.73 0.43 -2.34
N ARG A 103 3.73 0.05 -3.16
CA ARG A 103 3.52 -0.53 -4.48
C ARG A 103 2.79 -1.88 -4.39
N ALA A 104 3.16 -2.75 -3.45
CA ALA A 104 2.52 -4.04 -3.26
C ALA A 104 1.05 -3.92 -2.86
N THR A 105 0.72 -3.05 -1.89
CA THR A 105 -0.67 -2.84 -1.45
C THR A 105 -1.54 -2.14 -2.50
N SER A 106 -0.93 -1.48 -3.48
CA SER A 106 -1.63 -0.84 -4.61
C SER A 106 -1.75 -1.74 -5.84
N ALA A 107 -1.22 -2.97 -5.80
CA ALA A 107 -1.23 -3.90 -6.93
C ALA A 107 -2.60 -4.59 -7.08
N ALA A 108 -3.65 -3.79 -7.31
CA ALA A 108 -4.99 -4.30 -7.52
C ALA A 108 -5.04 -5.11 -8.84
N PRO A 109 -5.50 -6.37 -8.81
CA PRO A 109 -5.62 -7.21 -10.01
C PRO A 109 -6.37 -6.52 -11.13
N THR A 110 -5.99 -6.77 -12.36
CA THR A 110 -6.47 -6.13 -13.58
C THR A 110 -6.08 -4.66 -13.76
N TYR A 111 -5.57 -4.01 -12.72
CA TYR A 111 -5.10 -2.62 -12.78
C TYR A 111 -3.57 -2.53 -12.83
N PHE A 112 -2.88 -3.25 -11.95
CA PHE A 112 -1.44 -3.24 -11.85
C PHE A 112 -0.86 -4.65 -11.77
N GLU A 113 0.40 -4.79 -12.24
CA GLU A 113 1.17 -6.02 -12.08
C GLU A 113 1.39 -6.36 -10.60
N PRO A 114 1.36 -7.67 -10.24
CA PRO A 114 1.82 -8.12 -8.94
C PRO A 114 3.24 -7.66 -8.64
N LYS A 115 3.53 -7.34 -7.38
CA LYS A 115 4.86 -6.91 -6.93
C LYS A 115 5.63 -8.10 -6.34
N PRO A 116 6.71 -8.57 -7.00
CA PRO A 116 7.65 -9.47 -6.35
C PRO A 116 8.34 -8.75 -5.19
N LEU A 117 8.37 -9.37 -4.02
CA LEU A 117 8.98 -8.81 -2.82
C LEU A 117 9.47 -9.94 -1.91
N ASP A 118 10.70 -9.82 -1.41
CA ASP A 118 11.18 -10.65 -0.33
C ASP A 118 10.64 -10.08 0.99
N THR A 119 9.87 -10.91 1.71
CA THR A 119 9.27 -10.54 2.99
C THR A 119 10.04 -11.14 4.18
N GLY A 120 11.28 -11.59 3.96
CA GLY A 120 12.16 -12.15 4.97
C GLY A 120 12.00 -13.66 5.19
N ASP A 121 10.79 -14.20 5.09
CA ASP A 121 10.53 -15.63 5.26
C ASP A 121 10.74 -16.42 3.96
N VAL A 122 10.11 -15.93 2.90
CA VAL A 122 10.08 -16.55 1.56
C VAL A 122 9.90 -15.47 0.50
N ALA A 123 10.38 -15.75 -0.70
CA ALA A 123 10.05 -14.97 -1.86
C ALA A 123 8.53 -14.96 -2.07
N SER A 124 7.96 -13.78 -2.20
CA SER A 124 6.52 -13.56 -2.33
C SER A 124 6.20 -12.79 -3.59
N VAL A 125 5.01 -13.02 -4.14
CA VAL A 125 4.42 -12.21 -5.22
C VAL A 125 3.14 -11.59 -4.69
N LEU A 126 3.22 -10.30 -4.39
CA LEU A 126 2.20 -9.58 -3.64
C LEU A 126 1.25 -8.81 -4.54
N ILE A 127 -0.01 -8.84 -4.17
CA ILE A 127 -1.09 -8.03 -4.75
C ILE A 127 -1.82 -7.26 -3.65
N ASP A 128 -2.71 -6.36 -4.04
CA ASP A 128 -3.53 -5.54 -3.15
C ASP A 128 -4.25 -6.38 -2.09
N GLY A 129 -4.13 -5.96 -0.83
CA GLY A 129 -4.82 -6.59 0.29
C GLY A 129 -6.33 -6.42 0.27
N GLY A 130 -6.87 -5.49 -0.52
CA GLY A 130 -8.30 -5.28 -0.70
C GLY A 130 -9.07 -6.51 -1.21
N ILE A 131 -8.38 -7.47 -1.83
CA ILE A 131 -8.98 -8.74 -2.27
C ILE A 131 -9.59 -9.53 -1.12
N PHE A 132 -8.94 -9.56 0.04
CA PHE A 132 -9.43 -10.30 1.20
C PHE A 132 -9.87 -9.39 2.35
N MET A 133 -9.42 -8.13 2.35
CA MET A 133 -9.65 -7.18 3.44
C MET A 133 -9.79 -5.75 2.92
N ASN A 134 -10.98 -5.41 2.50
CA ASN A 134 -11.28 -4.07 1.99
C ASN A 134 -11.20 -2.98 3.08
N SER A 135 -11.45 -3.33 4.35
CA SER A 135 -11.22 -2.46 5.50
C SER A 135 -10.33 -3.15 6.53
N PRO A 136 -9.11 -2.63 6.79
CA PRO A 136 -8.17 -3.23 7.74
C PRO A 136 -8.48 -2.90 9.21
N SER A 137 -9.57 -2.20 9.52
CA SER A 137 -9.86 -1.64 10.85
C SER A 137 -9.86 -2.70 11.96
N VAL A 138 -10.45 -3.87 11.72
CA VAL A 138 -10.51 -4.95 12.72
C VAL A 138 -9.12 -5.52 12.98
N SER A 139 -8.33 -5.75 11.93
CA SER A 139 -6.96 -6.25 12.06
C SER A 139 -6.05 -5.22 12.73
N ALA A 140 -6.21 -3.94 12.38
CA ALA A 140 -5.48 -2.84 13.03
C ALA A 140 -5.79 -2.78 14.53
N TYR A 141 -7.07 -2.91 14.92
CA TYR A 141 -7.46 -2.99 16.32
C TYR A 141 -6.83 -4.20 17.04
N ALA A 142 -6.88 -5.38 16.42
CA ALA A 142 -6.32 -6.59 17.01
C ALA A 142 -4.80 -6.49 17.22
N GLU A 143 -4.08 -5.89 16.27
CA GLU A 143 -2.64 -5.65 16.41
C GLU A 143 -2.35 -4.56 17.44
N ALA A 144 -3.11 -3.48 17.47
CA ALA A 144 -2.98 -2.43 18.49
C ALA A 144 -3.19 -2.99 19.92
N ARG A 145 -4.16 -3.90 20.10
CA ARG A 145 -4.36 -4.57 21.41
C ARG A 145 -3.16 -5.43 21.84
N LYS A 146 -2.41 -6.00 20.89
CA LYS A 146 -1.18 -6.75 21.19
C LYS A 146 -0.02 -5.81 21.54
N LEU A 147 0.11 -4.69 20.82
CA LEU A 147 1.18 -3.72 21.05
C LEU A 147 0.95 -2.89 22.31
N PHE A 148 -0.29 -2.57 22.63
CA PHE A 148 -0.71 -1.68 23.71
C PHE A 148 -1.80 -2.34 24.59
N PRO A 149 -1.48 -3.45 25.31
CA PRO A 149 -2.48 -4.28 25.97
C PRO A 149 -3.22 -3.58 27.12
N GLN A 150 -2.62 -2.56 27.70
CA GLN A 150 -3.19 -1.82 28.83
C GLN A 150 -3.81 -0.47 28.46
N ASP A 151 -3.57 0.01 27.23
CA ASP A 151 -4.01 1.33 26.83
C ASP A 151 -5.45 1.32 26.30
N PRO A 152 -6.22 2.39 26.52
CA PRO A 152 -7.50 2.56 25.83
C PRO A 152 -7.25 2.77 24.34
N ILE A 153 -8.01 2.06 23.49
CA ILE A 153 -7.87 2.13 22.02
C ILE A 153 -9.13 2.71 21.43
N ALA A 154 -8.97 3.80 20.65
CA ALA A 154 -10.00 4.32 19.76
C ALA A 154 -9.63 3.98 18.32
N VAL A 155 -10.63 3.60 17.51
CA VAL A 155 -10.43 3.26 16.10
C VAL A 155 -11.12 4.31 15.24
N LEU A 156 -10.36 4.95 14.34
CA LEU A 156 -10.89 5.78 13.26
C LEU A 156 -10.77 4.99 11.95
N SER A 157 -11.90 4.64 11.35
CA SER A 157 -11.96 3.97 10.05
C SER A 157 -12.35 4.98 8.96
N LEU A 158 -11.52 5.09 7.93
CA LEU A 158 -11.75 5.98 6.80
C LEU A 158 -11.90 5.16 5.53
N GLY A 159 -12.93 5.45 4.75
CA GLY A 159 -13.18 4.84 3.45
C GLY A 159 -13.09 5.88 2.34
N THR A 160 -13.26 5.44 1.11
CA THR A 160 -13.23 6.29 -0.10
C THR A 160 -14.58 6.94 -0.43
N GLY A 161 -15.59 6.75 0.42
CA GLY A 161 -16.93 7.24 0.22
C GLY A 161 -17.81 6.28 -0.58
N GLU A 162 -19.03 6.71 -0.87
CA GLU A 162 -20.02 5.97 -1.66
C GLU A 162 -20.33 6.75 -2.94
N LEU A 163 -20.33 6.05 -4.09
CA LEU A 163 -20.86 6.62 -5.33
C LEU A 163 -22.39 6.62 -5.27
N THR A 164 -22.97 7.74 -4.85
CA THR A 164 -24.39 7.98 -5.07
C THR A 164 -24.57 8.26 -6.57
N ARG A 165 -25.06 7.27 -7.31
CA ARG A 165 -25.53 7.52 -8.68
C ARG A 165 -26.83 8.34 -8.58
N PRO A 166 -26.95 9.44 -9.32
CA PRO A 166 -28.21 10.17 -9.41
C PRO A 166 -29.31 9.31 -10.07
#